data_09c8eb8ee18d07950afac63c6c1c20e1
#
_entry.id   09c8eb8ee18d07950afac63c6c1c20e1
#
_cell.length_a   1.000
_cell.length_b   1.000
_cell.length_c   1.000
_cell.angle_alpha   90.00
_cell.angle_beta   90.00
_cell.angle_gamma   90.00
#
_symmetry.space_group_name_H-M   'P 1'
#
loop_
_entity.id
_entity.type
_entity.pdbx_description
1 polymer ?
#
loop_
_entity_poly.entity_id
_entity_poly.type
_entity_poly.pdbx_seq_one_letter_code
_entity_poly.pdbx_strand_id
1 'polypeptide(L)'
;VDVDHAVHAAEKAFLSWSALPAPKRGAILLNVAALLRREKQTLGKLVTREMGKQFLEGLADVQEAIDVAEYMGGEGRRFFGYTTPSELPHKFCMTLRRPLGVVGLITPWNFPIAIPAWKIMAALICGNTCVLKPSSVTPLCAFTFVQLLEKAGVPKGVVNVVTGDGNVVGHALVTHPKVRAISFTGSKMTGEEILKHAGVKKIGLELGGKNAIIIMDDADLALAVEGVLWGAFGTTGQR
;
A
#
# COMPACT_ATOMS: atom_id res chain seq x y z
N VAL A 1 18.87 -12.83 -4.74
CA VAL A 1 18.21 -14.14 -4.87
C VAL A 1 16.75 -14.03 -4.48
N ASP A 2 16.41 -13.66 -3.25
CA ASP A 2 15.01 -13.68 -2.78
C ASP A 2 14.13 -12.64 -3.48
N VAL A 3 14.66 -11.44 -3.76
CA VAL A 3 13.97 -10.43 -4.57
C VAL A 3 13.68 -10.94 -5.97
N ASP A 4 14.67 -11.61 -6.61
CA ASP A 4 14.45 -12.18 -7.94
C ASP A 4 13.37 -13.26 -7.93
N HIS A 5 13.38 -14.15 -6.95
CA HIS A 5 12.34 -15.18 -6.81
C HIS A 5 10.96 -14.57 -6.62
N ALA A 6 10.83 -13.56 -5.75
CA ALA A 6 9.56 -12.87 -5.51
C ALA A 6 9.06 -12.14 -6.76
N VAL A 7 9.95 -11.45 -7.48
CA VAL A 7 9.59 -10.75 -8.74
C VAL A 7 9.19 -11.75 -9.84
N HIS A 8 9.89 -12.88 -9.98
CA HIS A 8 9.51 -13.92 -10.93
C HIS A 8 8.16 -14.55 -10.59
N ALA A 9 7.89 -14.82 -9.30
CA ALA A 9 6.58 -15.31 -8.87
C ALA A 9 5.46 -14.31 -9.20
N ALA A 10 5.71 -13.01 -8.94
CA ALA A 10 4.80 -11.93 -9.27
C ALA A 10 4.55 -11.81 -10.78
N GLU A 11 5.60 -11.89 -11.59
CA GLU A 11 5.52 -11.84 -13.06
C GLU A 11 4.70 -13.03 -13.62
N LYS A 12 4.92 -14.23 -13.11
CA LYS A 12 4.15 -15.41 -13.51
C LYS A 12 2.67 -15.28 -13.15
N ALA A 13 2.37 -14.81 -11.95
CA ALA A 13 1.00 -14.60 -11.48
C ALA A 13 0.30 -13.44 -12.22
N PHE A 14 1.04 -12.46 -12.72
CA PHE A 14 0.50 -11.30 -13.42
C PHE A 14 -0.38 -11.69 -14.61
N LEU A 15 -0.02 -12.70 -15.37
CA LEU A 15 -0.75 -13.11 -16.57
C LEU A 15 -2.21 -13.45 -16.26
N SER A 16 -2.44 -14.28 -15.26
CA SER A 16 -3.79 -14.70 -14.87
C SER A 16 -4.52 -13.61 -14.08
N TRP A 17 -3.80 -12.90 -13.18
CA TRP A 17 -4.40 -11.86 -12.36
C TRP A 17 -4.87 -10.65 -13.19
N SER A 18 -4.05 -10.18 -14.12
CA SER A 18 -4.41 -9.06 -14.99
C SER A 18 -5.54 -9.37 -15.96
N ALA A 19 -5.67 -10.63 -16.37
CA ALA A 19 -6.76 -11.10 -17.21
C ALA A 19 -8.10 -11.25 -16.46
N LEU A 20 -8.07 -11.38 -15.12
CA LEU A 20 -9.29 -11.43 -14.32
C LEU A 20 -10.01 -10.08 -14.39
N PRO A 21 -11.32 -10.03 -14.74
CA PRO A 21 -12.06 -8.76 -14.80
C PRO A 21 -12.00 -7.97 -13.49
N ALA A 22 -11.87 -6.64 -13.58
CA ALA A 22 -11.75 -5.78 -12.41
C ALA A 22 -12.88 -5.96 -11.36
N PRO A 23 -14.17 -6.15 -11.74
CA PRO A 23 -15.21 -6.48 -10.76
C PRO A 23 -14.98 -7.79 -9.99
N LYS A 24 -14.33 -8.78 -10.61
CA LYS A 24 -13.97 -10.03 -9.92
C LYS A 24 -12.82 -9.83 -8.95
N ARG A 25 -11.81 -9.04 -9.32
CA ARG A 25 -10.77 -8.62 -8.37
C ARG A 25 -11.37 -7.84 -7.21
N GLY A 26 -12.29 -6.90 -7.49
CA GLY A 26 -13.01 -6.15 -6.46
C GLY A 26 -13.76 -7.05 -5.47
N ALA A 27 -14.43 -8.10 -5.93
CA ALA A 27 -15.09 -9.05 -5.04
C ALA A 27 -14.09 -9.74 -4.07
N ILE A 28 -12.89 -10.07 -4.54
CA ILE A 28 -11.83 -10.61 -3.68
C ILE A 28 -11.40 -9.58 -2.62
N LEU A 29 -11.26 -8.29 -2.99
CA LEU A 29 -10.91 -7.23 -2.04
C LEU A 29 -12.00 -7.01 -0.99
N LEU A 30 -13.26 -7.17 -1.33
CA LEU A 30 -14.36 -7.15 -0.35
C LEU A 30 -14.28 -8.33 0.62
N ASN A 31 -13.87 -9.52 0.17
CA ASN A 31 -13.58 -10.64 1.06
C ASN A 31 -12.41 -10.32 2.01
N VAL A 32 -11.38 -9.62 1.51
CA VAL A 32 -10.27 -9.13 2.38
C VAL A 32 -10.82 -8.24 3.49
N ALA A 33 -11.67 -7.26 3.15
CA ALA A 33 -12.28 -6.38 4.15
C ALA A 33 -13.08 -7.15 5.21
N ALA A 34 -13.86 -8.16 4.77
CA ALA A 34 -14.62 -9.02 5.69
C ALA A 34 -13.72 -9.81 6.64
N LEU A 35 -12.60 -10.36 6.14
CA LEU A 35 -11.63 -11.07 6.98
C LEU A 35 -10.89 -10.14 7.93
N LEU A 36 -10.45 -8.97 7.48
CA LEU A 36 -9.82 -7.96 8.34
C LEU A 36 -10.76 -7.53 9.47
N ARG A 37 -12.05 -7.33 9.18
CA ARG A 37 -13.06 -6.98 10.19
C ARG A 37 -13.20 -8.07 11.23
N ARG A 38 -13.24 -9.34 10.83
CA ARG A 38 -13.30 -10.49 11.74
C ARG A 38 -12.06 -10.59 12.63
N GLU A 39 -10.88 -10.35 12.07
CA GLU A 39 -9.60 -10.50 12.76
C GLU A 39 -9.11 -9.18 13.41
N LYS A 40 -9.92 -8.11 13.40
CA LYS A 40 -9.52 -6.75 13.80
C LYS A 40 -8.88 -6.70 15.19
N GLN A 41 -9.45 -7.40 16.16
CA GLN A 41 -8.93 -7.43 17.54
C GLN A 41 -7.55 -8.11 17.61
N THR A 42 -7.39 -9.22 16.92
CA THR A 42 -6.14 -9.99 16.88
C THR A 42 -5.03 -9.17 16.19
N LEU A 43 -5.35 -8.55 15.06
CA LEU A 43 -4.42 -7.71 14.30
C LEU A 43 -4.05 -6.43 15.05
N GLY A 44 -5.01 -5.78 15.73
CA GLY A 44 -4.73 -4.61 16.54
C GLY A 44 -3.77 -4.91 17.69
N LYS A 45 -3.92 -6.07 18.35
CA LYS A 45 -2.95 -6.55 19.35
C LYS A 45 -1.58 -6.82 18.75
N LEU A 46 -1.53 -7.37 17.55
CA LEU A 46 -0.28 -7.62 16.83
C LEU A 46 0.45 -6.31 16.53
N VAL A 47 -0.25 -5.30 16.01
CA VAL A 47 0.29 -3.95 15.77
C VAL A 47 0.88 -3.36 17.05
N THR A 48 0.12 -3.39 18.15
CA THR A 48 0.60 -2.92 19.47
C THR A 48 1.87 -3.64 19.92
N ARG A 49 1.92 -4.96 19.77
CA ARG A 49 3.07 -5.78 20.20
C ARG A 49 4.32 -5.54 19.35
N GLU A 50 4.15 -5.31 18.07
CA GLU A 50 5.28 -5.21 17.13
C GLU A 50 5.84 -3.79 17.05
N MET A 51 4.98 -2.75 17.04
CA MET A 51 5.45 -1.38 16.86
C MET A 51 5.26 -0.47 18.08
N GLY A 52 4.51 -0.88 19.09
CA GLY A 52 4.42 -0.16 20.37
C GLY A 52 3.31 0.88 20.47
N LYS A 53 2.47 1.11 19.45
CA LYS A 53 1.34 2.04 19.57
C LYS A 53 0.26 1.49 20.51
N GLN A 54 -0.56 2.38 21.07
CA GLN A 54 -1.68 2.01 21.93
C GLN A 54 -2.65 1.08 21.19
N PHE A 55 -3.33 0.20 21.93
CA PHE A 55 -4.22 -0.79 21.35
C PHE A 55 -5.34 -0.17 20.51
N LEU A 56 -5.92 0.96 20.97
CA LEU A 56 -6.94 1.68 20.20
C LEU A 56 -6.39 2.20 18.85
N GLU A 57 -5.16 2.67 18.83
CA GLU A 57 -4.49 3.09 17.59
C GLU A 57 -4.13 1.87 16.71
N GLY A 58 -3.81 0.73 17.30
CA GLY A 58 -3.65 -0.54 16.58
C GLY A 58 -4.95 -0.99 15.93
N LEU A 59 -6.09 -0.81 16.59
CA LEU A 59 -7.41 -1.08 16.00
C LEU A 59 -7.75 -0.09 14.88
N ALA A 60 -7.33 1.17 15.01
CA ALA A 60 -7.51 2.19 13.98
C ALA A 60 -6.68 1.88 12.73
N ASP A 61 -5.44 1.43 12.89
CA ASP A 61 -4.58 0.95 11.79
C ASP A 61 -5.30 -0.15 10.97
N VAL A 62 -5.86 -1.14 11.65
CA VAL A 62 -6.62 -2.21 10.98
C VAL A 62 -7.92 -1.66 10.36
N GLN A 63 -8.57 -0.67 10.98
CA GLN A 63 -9.78 -0.05 10.41
C GLN A 63 -9.47 0.60 9.07
N GLU A 64 -8.38 1.35 8.96
CA GLU A 64 -7.99 1.97 7.70
C GLU A 64 -7.73 0.93 6.60
N ALA A 65 -7.16 -0.23 6.95
CA ALA A 65 -6.99 -1.33 6.00
C ALA A 65 -8.34 -1.91 5.54
N ILE A 66 -9.34 -1.99 6.43
CA ILE A 66 -10.70 -2.40 6.08
C ILE A 66 -11.32 -1.40 5.11
N ASP A 67 -11.27 -0.12 5.46
CA ASP A 67 -11.91 0.96 4.69
C ASP A 67 -11.34 1.05 3.27
N VAL A 68 -10.01 0.95 3.12
CA VAL A 68 -9.38 0.96 1.80
C VAL A 68 -9.69 -0.31 0.99
N ALA A 69 -9.80 -1.47 1.64
CA ALA A 69 -10.18 -2.69 0.95
C ALA A 69 -11.62 -2.63 0.42
N GLU A 70 -12.54 -2.03 1.17
CA GLU A 70 -13.92 -1.77 0.74
C GLU A 70 -13.98 -0.75 -0.39
N TYR A 71 -13.29 0.38 -0.22
CA TYR A 71 -13.22 1.43 -1.23
C TYR A 71 -12.68 0.87 -2.56
N MET A 72 -11.53 0.23 -2.54
CA MET A 72 -10.90 -0.33 -3.74
C MET A 72 -11.69 -1.51 -4.32
N GLY A 73 -12.40 -2.28 -3.47
CA GLY A 73 -13.31 -3.32 -3.93
C GLY A 73 -14.42 -2.76 -4.81
N GLY A 74 -14.96 -1.57 -4.45
CA GLY A 74 -15.95 -0.84 -5.24
C GLY A 74 -15.39 -0.26 -6.55
N GLU A 75 -14.10 0.16 -6.56
CA GLU A 75 -13.44 0.77 -7.73
C GLU A 75 -13.36 -0.18 -8.94
N GLY A 76 -13.39 -1.48 -8.74
CA GLY A 76 -13.40 -2.45 -9.83
C GLY A 76 -14.51 -2.27 -10.86
N ARG A 77 -15.59 -1.57 -10.50
CA ARG A 77 -16.72 -1.22 -11.39
C ARG A 77 -16.65 0.19 -11.96
N ARG A 78 -15.62 0.98 -11.61
CA ARG A 78 -15.46 2.39 -11.96
C ARG A 78 -14.18 2.69 -12.74
N PHE A 79 -13.58 1.69 -13.39
CA PHE A 79 -12.41 1.89 -14.25
C PHE A 79 -12.83 2.45 -15.61
N PHE A 80 -13.24 3.71 -15.59
CA PHE A 80 -13.63 4.41 -16.81
C PHE A 80 -12.42 4.80 -17.65
N GLY A 81 -12.59 4.79 -18.98
CA GLY A 81 -11.78 5.48 -19.94
C GLY A 81 -12.55 6.67 -20.51
N TYR A 82 -11.93 7.36 -21.43
CA TYR A 82 -12.53 8.46 -22.17
C TYR A 82 -12.64 8.09 -23.63
N THR A 83 -13.71 8.55 -24.29
CA THR A 83 -13.83 8.60 -25.73
C THR A 83 -13.75 10.05 -26.17
N THR A 84 -12.98 10.33 -27.22
CA THR A 84 -12.81 11.70 -27.75
C THR A 84 -13.03 11.70 -29.25
N PRO A 85 -13.60 12.79 -29.83
CA PRO A 85 -13.65 12.95 -31.28
C PRO A 85 -12.24 13.05 -31.85
N SER A 86 -12.10 12.61 -33.11
CA SER A 86 -10.87 12.80 -33.91
C SER A 86 -11.09 13.87 -34.96
N GLU A 87 -10.05 14.62 -35.27
CA GLU A 87 -10.05 15.54 -36.41
C GLU A 87 -10.06 14.80 -37.77
N LEU A 88 -9.68 13.53 -37.74
CA LEU A 88 -9.66 12.71 -38.96
C LEU A 88 -10.98 11.94 -39.11
N PRO A 89 -11.58 11.90 -40.32
CA PRO A 89 -12.78 11.10 -40.55
C PRO A 89 -12.49 9.61 -40.39
N HIS A 90 -13.51 8.86 -39.98
CA HIS A 90 -13.44 7.41 -39.78
C HIS A 90 -12.45 6.94 -38.69
N LYS A 91 -12.12 7.81 -37.71
CA LYS A 91 -11.29 7.49 -36.56
C LYS A 91 -12.13 7.48 -35.30
N PHE A 92 -11.89 6.47 -34.47
CA PHE A 92 -12.42 6.37 -33.11
C PHE A 92 -11.27 6.44 -32.10
N CYS A 93 -11.34 7.39 -31.17
CA CYS A 93 -10.31 7.61 -30.15
C CYS A 93 -10.84 7.26 -28.77
N MET A 94 -10.12 6.42 -28.04
CA MET A 94 -10.44 6.09 -26.66
C MET A 94 -9.20 5.86 -25.84
N THR A 95 -9.34 6.03 -24.51
CA THR A 95 -8.34 5.60 -23.53
C THR A 95 -8.80 4.36 -22.80
N LEU A 96 -7.87 3.45 -22.54
CA LEU A 96 -8.09 2.25 -21.72
C LEU A 96 -7.08 2.22 -20.58
N ARG A 97 -7.55 1.90 -19.37
CA ARG A 97 -6.66 1.66 -18.23
C ARG A 97 -6.04 0.27 -18.34
N ARG A 98 -4.72 0.19 -18.26
CA ARG A 98 -3.97 -1.06 -18.32
C ARG A 98 -3.10 -1.21 -17.08
N PRO A 99 -2.93 -2.43 -16.53
CA PRO A 99 -1.97 -2.68 -15.46
C PRO A 99 -0.54 -2.46 -15.95
N LEU A 100 0.33 -2.05 -15.02
CA LEU A 100 1.75 -1.81 -15.30
C LEU A 100 2.58 -3.11 -15.31
N GLY A 101 2.21 -4.07 -14.48
CA GLY A 101 2.96 -5.31 -14.26
C GLY A 101 3.28 -5.54 -12.79
N VAL A 102 4.52 -5.88 -12.49
CA VAL A 102 5.00 -6.05 -11.11
C VAL A 102 5.29 -4.69 -10.48
N VAL A 103 4.71 -4.44 -9.30
CA VAL A 103 4.90 -3.22 -8.51
C VAL A 103 5.69 -3.53 -7.25
N GLY A 104 6.79 -2.81 -7.04
CA GLY A 104 7.55 -2.84 -5.79
C GLY A 104 6.90 -1.90 -4.77
N LEU A 105 6.59 -2.41 -3.59
CA LEU A 105 6.00 -1.67 -2.49
C LEU A 105 6.97 -1.63 -1.32
N ILE A 106 7.32 -0.45 -0.83
CA ILE A 106 8.23 -0.27 0.30
C ILE A 106 7.51 0.55 1.36
N THR A 107 7.34 0.00 2.56
CA THR A 107 6.49 0.58 3.59
C THR A 107 7.23 0.78 4.91
N PRO A 108 6.89 1.84 5.67
CA PRO A 108 7.45 2.13 6.97
C PRO A 108 6.84 1.28 8.08
N TRP A 109 7.23 1.56 9.32
CA TRP A 109 6.83 0.82 10.52
C TRP A 109 5.63 1.43 11.26
N ASN A 110 5.30 2.70 11.02
CA ASN A 110 4.33 3.44 11.83
C ASN A 110 2.85 3.05 11.62
N PHE A 111 2.50 2.53 10.45
CA PHE A 111 1.20 1.94 10.14
C PHE A 111 1.41 0.61 9.40
N PRO A 112 1.81 -0.46 10.11
CA PRO A 112 2.34 -1.67 9.50
C PRO A 112 1.29 -2.55 8.80
N ILE A 113 0.01 -2.24 8.95
CA ILE A 113 -1.10 -2.89 8.23
C ILE A 113 -1.76 -1.91 7.25
N ALA A 114 -2.06 -0.68 7.69
CA ALA A 114 -2.76 0.30 6.85
C ALA A 114 -1.94 0.69 5.61
N ILE A 115 -0.68 1.09 5.76
CA ILE A 115 0.12 1.54 4.62
C ILE A 115 0.37 0.42 3.59
N PRO A 116 0.72 -0.82 3.98
CA PRO A 116 0.70 -1.94 3.05
C PRO A 116 -0.66 -2.13 2.37
N ALA A 117 -1.77 -2.03 3.11
CA ALA A 117 -3.10 -2.18 2.54
C ALA A 117 -3.42 -1.11 1.49
N TRP A 118 -3.13 0.18 1.76
CA TRP A 118 -3.35 1.26 0.80
C TRP A 118 -2.67 1.00 -0.54
N LYS A 119 -1.42 0.53 -0.48
CA LYS A 119 -0.62 0.26 -1.68
C LYS A 119 -1.04 -1.02 -2.39
N ILE A 120 -1.24 -2.10 -1.64
CA ILE A 120 -1.60 -3.41 -2.19
C ILE A 120 -2.99 -3.36 -2.81
N MET A 121 -4.02 -2.85 -2.11
CA MET A 121 -5.39 -2.83 -2.63
C MET A 121 -5.49 -2.03 -3.92
N ALA A 122 -4.84 -0.85 -3.98
CA ALA A 122 -4.78 -0.03 -5.20
C ALA A 122 -4.07 -0.75 -6.36
N ALA A 123 -2.94 -1.43 -6.09
CA ALA A 123 -2.22 -2.18 -7.10
C ALA A 123 -3.05 -3.37 -7.61
N LEU A 124 -3.67 -4.14 -6.71
CA LEU A 124 -4.43 -5.34 -7.05
C LEU A 124 -5.68 -5.02 -7.87
N ILE A 125 -6.45 -4.00 -7.48
CA ILE A 125 -7.67 -3.66 -8.22
C ILE A 125 -7.33 -3.21 -9.65
N CYS A 126 -6.18 -2.55 -9.84
CA CYS A 126 -5.67 -2.19 -11.17
C CYS A 126 -5.16 -3.38 -11.99
N GLY A 127 -5.08 -4.58 -11.41
CA GLY A 127 -4.60 -5.79 -12.09
C GLY A 127 -3.08 -5.98 -12.04
N ASN A 128 -2.37 -5.23 -11.19
CA ASN A 128 -0.94 -5.41 -10.96
C ASN A 128 -0.69 -6.53 -9.95
N THR A 129 0.53 -7.05 -9.94
CA THR A 129 1.06 -7.92 -8.90
C THR A 129 2.10 -7.17 -8.07
N CYS A 130 2.35 -7.61 -6.85
CA CYS A 130 3.15 -6.85 -5.89
C CYS A 130 4.30 -7.66 -5.30
N VAL A 131 5.41 -6.98 -5.05
CA VAL A 131 6.46 -7.42 -4.12
C VAL A 131 6.56 -6.37 -3.02
N LEU A 132 6.17 -6.75 -1.80
CA LEU A 132 6.18 -5.90 -0.62
C LEU A 132 7.48 -6.09 0.16
N LYS A 133 8.18 -5.00 0.40
CA LYS A 133 9.24 -4.90 1.41
C LYS A 133 8.76 -4.06 2.58
N PRO A 134 8.29 -4.67 3.67
CA PRO A 134 7.93 -3.93 4.88
C PRO A 134 9.17 -3.41 5.59
N SER A 135 8.95 -2.54 6.58
CA SER A 135 10.01 -2.19 7.52
C SER A 135 10.56 -3.45 8.22
N SER A 136 11.87 -3.47 8.45
CA SER A 136 12.54 -4.57 9.17
C SER A 136 12.14 -4.65 10.66
N VAL A 137 11.56 -3.59 11.21
CA VAL A 137 11.09 -3.57 12.62
C VAL A 137 9.63 -3.98 12.79
N THR A 138 8.87 -4.12 11.72
CA THR A 138 7.46 -4.54 11.76
C THR A 138 7.13 -5.57 10.65
N PRO A 139 7.91 -6.64 10.48
CA PRO A 139 7.69 -7.61 9.42
C PRO A 139 6.50 -8.53 9.66
N LEU A 140 6.17 -8.85 10.90
CA LEU A 140 5.15 -9.84 11.24
C LEU A 140 3.73 -9.35 10.90
N CYS A 141 3.46 -8.05 11.11
CA CYS A 141 2.21 -7.43 10.65
C CYS A 141 2.00 -7.62 9.15
N ALA A 142 3.05 -7.35 8.35
CA ALA A 142 3.00 -7.52 6.91
C ALA A 142 2.80 -8.97 6.46
N PHE A 143 3.51 -9.92 7.07
CA PHE A 143 3.33 -11.35 6.80
C PHE A 143 1.91 -11.81 7.13
N THR A 144 1.41 -11.46 8.31
CA THR A 144 0.06 -11.84 8.75
C THR A 144 -0.99 -11.24 7.80
N PHE A 145 -0.80 -9.99 7.38
CA PHE A 145 -1.69 -9.36 6.42
C PHE A 145 -1.70 -10.09 5.08
N VAL A 146 -0.53 -10.43 4.52
CA VAL A 146 -0.46 -11.15 3.24
C VAL A 146 -1.07 -12.56 3.34
N GLN A 147 -0.92 -13.26 4.46
CA GLN A 147 -1.62 -14.52 4.70
C GLN A 147 -3.16 -14.36 4.70
N LEU A 148 -3.67 -13.24 5.19
CA LEU A 148 -5.10 -12.93 5.11
C LEU A 148 -5.55 -12.67 3.66
N LEU A 149 -4.72 -12.04 2.83
CA LEU A 149 -5.02 -11.87 1.41
C LEU A 149 -5.19 -13.22 0.70
N GLU A 150 -4.30 -14.18 0.97
CA GLU A 150 -4.41 -15.53 0.40
C GLU A 150 -5.71 -16.24 0.87
N LYS A 151 -6.04 -16.14 2.17
CA LYS A 151 -7.30 -16.68 2.73
C LYS A 151 -8.54 -16.04 2.11
N ALA A 152 -8.46 -14.78 1.70
CA ALA A 152 -9.54 -14.05 1.04
C ALA A 152 -9.72 -14.43 -0.43
N GLY A 153 -8.78 -15.17 -1.02
CA GLY A 153 -8.83 -15.62 -2.40
C GLY A 153 -7.86 -14.89 -3.35
N VAL A 154 -6.92 -14.08 -2.83
CA VAL A 154 -5.82 -13.57 -3.66
C VAL A 154 -4.91 -14.74 -4.04
N PRO A 155 -4.70 -15.02 -5.32
CA PRO A 155 -3.90 -16.16 -5.75
C PRO A 155 -2.43 -16.05 -5.32
N LYS A 156 -1.80 -17.20 -5.07
CA LYS A 156 -0.36 -17.26 -4.75
C LYS A 156 0.47 -16.58 -5.84
N GLY A 157 1.49 -15.85 -5.41
CA GLY A 157 2.38 -15.10 -6.29
C GLY A 157 1.86 -13.71 -6.67
N VAL A 158 0.57 -13.40 -6.50
CA VAL A 158 0.02 -12.05 -6.77
C VAL A 158 0.58 -11.02 -5.80
N VAL A 159 0.74 -11.39 -4.53
CA VAL A 159 1.44 -10.59 -3.52
C VAL A 159 2.54 -11.42 -2.88
N ASN A 160 3.77 -10.90 -2.90
CA ASN A 160 4.94 -11.55 -2.32
C ASN A 160 5.58 -10.62 -1.30
N VAL A 161 6.18 -11.18 -0.25
CA VAL A 161 6.86 -10.40 0.78
C VAL A 161 8.34 -10.76 0.79
N VAL A 162 9.18 -9.74 0.82
CA VAL A 162 10.63 -9.86 1.03
C VAL A 162 11.04 -9.00 2.21
N THR A 163 11.85 -9.55 3.11
CA THR A 163 12.36 -8.84 4.29
C THR A 163 13.87 -8.67 4.21
N GLY A 164 14.39 -7.72 4.94
CA GLY A 164 15.81 -7.46 5.05
C GLY A 164 16.16 -5.98 5.03
N ASP A 165 17.45 -5.70 5.04
CA ASP A 165 17.98 -4.34 5.06
C ASP A 165 17.55 -3.53 3.83
N GLY A 166 17.25 -2.24 4.06
CA GLY A 166 16.79 -1.34 3.00
C GLY A 166 17.81 -1.11 1.89
N ASN A 167 19.09 -1.03 2.25
CA ASN A 167 20.18 -0.80 1.30
C ASN A 167 20.45 -2.03 0.43
N VAL A 168 20.08 -3.23 0.88
CA VAL A 168 20.28 -4.48 0.15
C VAL A 168 18.99 -4.87 -0.57
N VAL A 169 17.95 -5.19 0.18
CA VAL A 169 16.69 -5.71 -0.37
C VAL A 169 15.87 -4.61 -1.04
N GLY A 170 15.84 -3.41 -0.42
CA GLY A 170 15.16 -2.24 -1.01
C GLY A 170 15.82 -1.82 -2.32
N HIS A 171 17.16 -1.70 -2.33
CA HIS A 171 17.91 -1.38 -3.53
C HIS A 171 17.71 -2.41 -4.65
N ALA A 172 17.79 -3.71 -4.33
CA ALA A 172 17.54 -4.77 -5.29
C ALA A 172 16.13 -4.70 -5.89
N LEU A 173 15.11 -4.39 -5.09
CA LEU A 173 13.73 -4.23 -5.57
C LEU A 173 13.59 -2.99 -6.47
N VAL A 174 14.18 -1.86 -6.08
CA VAL A 174 14.12 -0.59 -6.82
C VAL A 174 14.81 -0.71 -8.18
N THR A 175 15.96 -1.37 -8.24
CA THR A 175 16.77 -1.49 -9.48
C THR A 175 16.32 -2.65 -10.37
N HIS A 176 15.47 -3.56 -9.88
CA HIS A 176 15.11 -4.77 -10.62
C HIS A 176 14.41 -4.45 -11.97
N PRO A 177 14.90 -4.97 -13.12
CA PRO A 177 14.42 -4.57 -14.45
C PRO A 177 12.96 -4.94 -14.74
N LYS A 178 12.43 -5.99 -14.10
CA LYS A 178 11.04 -6.43 -14.27
C LYS A 178 10.04 -5.70 -13.36
N VAL A 179 10.50 -4.95 -12.38
CA VAL A 179 9.64 -4.07 -11.56
C VAL A 179 9.33 -2.81 -12.37
N ARG A 180 8.06 -2.51 -12.60
CA ARG A 180 7.57 -1.45 -13.48
C ARG A 180 7.17 -0.17 -12.73
N ALA A 181 6.89 -0.31 -11.46
CA ALA A 181 6.56 0.83 -10.59
C ALA A 181 7.07 0.59 -9.19
N ILE A 182 7.37 1.68 -8.48
CA ILE A 182 7.70 1.69 -7.05
C ILE A 182 6.70 2.59 -6.34
N SER A 183 6.10 2.10 -5.28
CA SER A 183 5.36 2.92 -4.32
C SER A 183 6.04 2.83 -2.97
N PHE A 184 6.55 3.97 -2.53
CA PHE A 184 7.34 4.11 -1.31
C PHE A 184 6.62 5.03 -0.31
N THR A 185 6.67 4.69 0.96
CA THR A 185 6.38 5.59 2.08
C THR A 185 7.53 5.50 3.07
N GLY A 186 8.08 6.65 3.46
CA GLY A 186 9.19 6.70 4.40
C GLY A 186 9.91 8.05 4.41
N SER A 187 11.21 8.05 4.75
CA SER A 187 11.98 9.28 4.85
C SER A 187 12.26 9.93 3.50
N LYS A 188 12.39 11.27 3.49
CA LYS A 188 12.79 12.04 2.31
C LYS A 188 14.11 11.52 1.73
N MET A 189 15.10 11.29 2.57
CA MET A 189 16.42 10.81 2.16
C MET A 189 16.33 9.47 1.40
N THR A 190 15.56 8.52 1.90
CA THR A 190 15.34 7.24 1.19
C THR A 190 14.57 7.43 -0.12
N GLY A 191 13.59 8.35 -0.15
CA GLY A 191 12.88 8.68 -1.38
C GLY A 191 13.81 9.26 -2.47
N GLU A 192 14.73 10.13 -2.09
CA GLU A 192 15.75 10.67 -3.01
C GLU A 192 16.70 9.58 -3.54
N GLU A 193 17.11 8.63 -2.71
CA GLU A 193 17.90 7.48 -3.14
C GLU A 193 17.12 6.56 -4.10
N ILE A 194 15.84 6.35 -3.86
CA ILE A 194 14.98 5.60 -4.80
C ILE A 194 14.94 6.31 -6.16
N LEU A 195 14.75 7.63 -6.18
CA LEU A 195 14.72 8.40 -7.45
C LEU A 195 16.03 8.28 -8.24
N LYS A 196 17.16 8.29 -7.55
CA LYS A 196 18.48 8.16 -8.20
C LYS A 196 18.69 6.80 -8.89
N HIS A 197 18.12 5.73 -8.32
CA HIS A 197 18.45 4.35 -8.73
C HIS A 197 17.34 3.63 -9.51
N ALA A 198 16.11 4.12 -9.47
CA ALA A 198 14.96 3.44 -10.06
C ALA A 198 14.98 3.38 -11.60
N GLY A 199 15.71 4.27 -12.26
CA GLY A 199 15.68 4.39 -13.72
C GLY A 199 14.30 4.84 -14.23
N VAL A 200 13.94 4.42 -15.43
CA VAL A 200 12.65 4.79 -16.05
C VAL A 200 11.53 3.90 -15.54
N LYS A 201 11.01 4.21 -14.34
CA LYS A 201 9.86 3.55 -13.72
C LYS A 201 8.81 4.57 -13.29
N LYS A 202 7.58 4.12 -13.11
CA LYS A 202 6.58 4.90 -12.36
C LYS A 202 6.97 4.91 -10.88
N ILE A 203 7.03 6.09 -10.25
CA ILE A 203 7.42 6.22 -8.85
C ILE A 203 6.36 7.06 -8.14
N GLY A 204 5.82 6.53 -7.05
CA GLY A 204 4.97 7.23 -6.10
C GLY A 204 5.68 7.32 -4.76
N LEU A 205 5.86 8.53 -4.24
CA LEU A 205 6.54 8.79 -2.97
C LEU A 205 5.57 9.47 -2.00
N GLU A 206 5.44 8.89 -0.81
CA GLU A 206 4.81 9.48 0.35
C GLU A 206 5.89 9.69 1.41
N LEU A 207 6.19 10.94 1.71
CA LEU A 207 7.35 11.31 2.51
C LEU A 207 6.93 12.02 3.81
N GLY A 208 7.90 12.31 4.66
CA GLY A 208 7.68 13.06 5.88
C GLY A 208 7.29 14.51 5.62
N GLY A 209 6.61 15.10 6.59
CA GLY A 209 6.22 16.52 6.60
C GLY A 209 6.59 17.23 7.89
N LYS A 210 6.23 18.49 7.96
CA LYS A 210 6.40 19.39 9.11
C LYS A 210 5.07 20.11 9.39
N ASN A 211 4.04 19.34 9.74
CA ASN A 211 2.73 19.89 10.06
C ASN A 211 2.81 20.77 11.31
N ALA A 212 2.13 21.89 11.30
CA ALA A 212 2.07 22.82 12.41
C ALA A 212 0.66 22.87 13.03
N ILE A 213 0.60 23.00 14.35
CA ILE A 213 -0.61 23.38 15.07
C ILE A 213 -0.46 24.86 15.43
N ILE A 214 -1.41 25.67 14.99
CA ILE A 214 -1.44 27.11 15.28
C ILE A 214 -2.51 27.34 16.35
N ILE A 215 -2.12 27.88 17.50
CA ILE A 215 -3.02 28.23 18.61
C ILE A 215 -3.14 29.74 18.63
N MET A 216 -4.34 30.24 18.35
CA MET A 216 -4.63 31.67 18.39
C MET A 216 -4.87 32.15 19.84
N ASP A 217 -4.85 33.44 20.07
CA ASP A 217 -4.99 34.05 21.38
C ASP A 217 -6.39 33.92 22.01
N ASP A 218 -7.39 33.68 21.17
CA ASP A 218 -8.80 33.41 21.54
C ASP A 218 -9.15 31.92 21.61
N ALA A 219 -8.17 31.02 21.48
CA ALA A 219 -8.42 29.57 21.47
C ALA A 219 -8.87 29.04 22.84
N ASP A 220 -9.70 27.99 22.84
CA ASP A 220 -9.94 27.15 24.02
C ASP A 220 -8.67 26.39 24.38
N LEU A 221 -8.00 26.81 25.45
CA LEU A 221 -6.72 26.21 25.87
C LEU A 221 -6.83 24.74 26.28
N ALA A 222 -7.97 24.30 26.84
CA ALA A 222 -8.14 22.90 27.22
C ALA A 222 -8.18 22.01 25.97
N LEU A 223 -8.95 22.40 24.98
CA LEU A 223 -9.04 21.71 23.68
C LEU A 223 -7.70 21.79 22.92
N ALA A 224 -7.02 22.93 22.97
CA ALA A 224 -5.71 23.12 22.34
C ALA A 224 -4.65 22.17 22.93
N VAL A 225 -4.62 22.00 24.26
CA VAL A 225 -3.72 21.06 24.93
C VAL A 225 -3.98 19.63 24.50
N GLU A 226 -5.24 19.18 24.44
CA GLU A 226 -5.60 17.85 23.94
C GLU A 226 -5.15 17.65 22.49
N GLY A 227 -5.38 18.64 21.62
CA GLY A 227 -4.96 18.61 20.23
C GLY A 227 -3.44 18.53 20.06
N VAL A 228 -2.69 19.27 20.86
CA VAL A 228 -1.21 19.25 20.86
C VAL A 228 -0.68 17.92 21.37
N LEU A 229 -1.24 17.39 22.48
CA LEU A 229 -0.84 16.09 23.00
C LEU A 229 -1.07 14.97 21.97
N TRP A 230 -2.23 14.97 21.33
CA TRP A 230 -2.53 14.03 20.26
C TRP A 230 -1.60 14.17 19.05
N GLY A 231 -1.38 15.40 18.58
CA GLY A 231 -0.52 15.70 17.43
C GLY A 231 0.96 15.41 17.69
N ALA A 232 1.44 15.56 18.92
CA ALA A 232 2.85 15.35 19.28
C ALA A 232 3.19 13.89 19.61
N PHE A 233 2.26 13.18 20.29
CA PHE A 233 2.54 11.86 20.88
C PHE A 233 1.73 10.72 20.30
N GLY A 234 0.70 11.02 19.52
CA GLY A 234 -0.08 9.99 18.81
C GLY A 234 0.82 9.13 17.90
N THR A 235 0.47 7.87 17.72
CA THR A 235 1.22 6.90 16.90
C THR A 235 2.71 6.83 17.30
N THR A 236 2.98 6.78 18.61
CA THR A 236 4.36 6.78 19.18
C THR A 236 5.22 7.98 18.71
N GLY A 237 4.60 9.15 18.54
CA GLY A 237 5.27 10.37 18.07
C GLY A 237 5.42 10.48 16.54
N GLN A 238 4.69 9.69 15.78
CA GLN A 238 4.68 9.68 14.30
C GLN A 238 3.36 10.20 13.71
N ARG A 239 2.76 11.18 14.40
CA ARG A 239 1.49 11.78 13.96
C ARG A 239 1.70 13.07 13.17
#